data_e07b05cabf86d0aade2210c79f99425d
#
_entry.id   e07b05cabf86d0aade2210c79f99425d
#
_cell.length_a   1.000
_cell.length_b   1.000
_cell.length_c   1.000
_cell.angle_alpha   90.00
_cell.angle_beta   90.00
_cell.angle_gamma   90.00
#
_symmetry.space_group_name_H-M   'P 1'
#
loop_
_entity.id
_entity.type
_entity.pdbx_description
1 polymer ?
#
loop_
_entity_poly.entity_id
_entity_poly.type
_entity_poly.pdbx_seq_one_letter_code
_entity_poly.pdbx_strand_id
1 'polypeptide(L)'
;MRKSVIRELLKVTQDPEIISFAGGLPNPNSFPIKDLEGIIDHVLETHGKKALQYGTTQGLEDLREILAERAYKDGIDASADDVTIVSGSQQALDTIGKIFLNPGETAICGLPTYLGGINAFRSYEANLEGIPLDSEGLRIDILEDKIIEMFKQEITPKFIYVVPTFQNPAGVIMPEKRRKQLIDIANEHDLVIVEDDPYGKLRFDTPHIKPIKSFDDEGRVIYMSTFSKILSPGFRLAWTIASPELARKIVICKQALDLCTNTFTQFIAAEFMKRGSMDLHIMKICEMYKPKRDIMMAAMKKHFPDGYTCYKPKGGMFAWVTLPEGIDTEAMFLDAIKEKVAYVHGKAFHVDGGGERCMRLNFSYSSNDQIDEGIKRLGNVIKGKLEKEKPVL
;
A
#
# COMPACT_ATOMS: atom_id res chain seq x y z
N MET A 1 14.93 -15.78 5.17
CA MET A 1 14.19 -14.50 5.41
C MET A 1 15.18 -13.35 5.65
N ARG A 2 14.96 -12.17 5.06
CA ARG A 2 15.75 -10.96 5.35
C ARG A 2 14.96 -10.04 6.29
N LYS A 3 15.63 -9.25 7.14
CA LYS A 3 14.98 -8.25 7.99
C LYS A 3 14.31 -7.17 7.12
N SER A 4 13.15 -6.67 7.56
CA SER A 4 12.47 -5.59 6.84
C SER A 4 13.28 -4.29 6.94
N VAL A 5 13.70 -3.75 5.79
CA VAL A 5 14.43 -2.46 5.70
C VAL A 5 13.68 -1.35 6.42
N ILE A 6 12.36 -1.22 6.21
CA ILE A 6 11.57 -0.18 6.88
C ILE A 6 11.60 -0.34 8.40
N ARG A 7 11.57 -1.56 8.94
CA ARG A 7 11.63 -1.76 10.40
C ARG A 7 12.97 -1.39 11.00
N GLU A 8 14.07 -1.67 10.32
CA GLU A 8 15.40 -1.24 10.79
C GLU A 8 15.52 0.30 10.71
N LEU A 9 15.02 0.92 9.63
CA LEU A 9 14.96 2.37 9.49
C LEU A 9 14.08 3.02 10.58
N LEU A 10 12.94 2.42 10.93
CA LEU A 10 12.06 2.94 11.99
C LEU A 10 12.72 2.93 13.38
N LYS A 11 13.70 2.06 13.65
CA LYS A 11 14.45 2.12 14.91
C LYS A 11 15.33 3.37 14.99
N VAL A 12 15.98 3.73 13.90
CA VAL A 12 16.81 4.95 13.84
C VAL A 12 15.95 6.22 13.94
N THR A 13 14.72 6.19 13.43
CA THR A 13 13.81 7.33 13.45
C THR A 13 13.01 7.49 14.76
N GLN A 14 13.34 6.73 15.81
CA GLN A 14 12.80 6.95 17.16
C GLN A 14 13.39 8.19 17.85
N ASP A 15 14.55 8.69 17.40
CA ASP A 15 15.10 9.96 17.84
C ASP A 15 14.14 11.10 17.45
N PRO A 16 13.57 11.86 18.40
CA PRO A 16 12.61 12.93 18.12
C PRO A 16 13.18 14.11 17.33
N GLU A 17 14.49 14.24 17.25
CA GLU A 17 15.16 15.25 16.44
C GLU A 17 15.18 14.91 14.95
N ILE A 18 14.95 13.63 14.60
CA ILE A 18 14.94 13.18 13.21
C ILE A 18 13.57 13.43 12.58
N ILE A 19 13.53 14.28 11.56
CA ILE A 19 12.36 14.45 10.70
C ILE A 19 12.26 13.24 9.78
N SER A 20 11.24 12.39 10.01
CA SER A 20 11.11 11.13 9.30
C SER A 20 10.09 11.16 8.18
N PHE A 21 10.54 11.01 6.94
CA PHE A 21 9.73 10.70 5.76
C PHE A 21 9.77 9.21 5.41
N ALA A 22 10.39 8.37 6.26
CA ALA A 22 10.61 6.95 5.96
C ALA A 22 9.35 6.09 6.22
N GLY A 23 8.62 6.35 7.30
CA GLY A 23 7.46 5.56 7.69
C GLY A 23 6.28 5.67 6.74
N GLY A 24 5.50 4.60 6.60
CA GLY A 24 4.18 4.63 5.95
C GLY A 24 3.06 4.86 6.96
N LEU A 25 3.28 5.74 7.93
CA LEU A 25 2.38 5.96 9.07
C LEU A 25 1.34 7.04 8.74
N PRO A 26 0.04 6.80 9.01
CA PRO A 26 -0.96 7.86 9.07
C PRO A 26 -0.61 8.90 10.13
N ASN A 27 -1.14 10.10 9.97
CA ASN A 27 -0.97 11.14 10.98
C ASN A 27 -1.76 10.79 12.26
N PRO A 28 -1.15 10.77 13.45
CA PRO A 28 -1.86 10.47 14.70
C PRO A 28 -3.03 11.43 14.98
N ASN A 29 -2.92 12.69 14.55
CA ASN A 29 -3.97 13.68 14.73
C ASN A 29 -5.21 13.41 13.84
N SER A 30 -5.11 12.47 12.89
CA SER A 30 -6.26 12.03 12.10
C SER A 30 -7.12 10.97 12.80
N PHE A 31 -6.67 10.37 13.90
CA PHE A 31 -7.43 9.30 14.55
C PHE A 31 -8.68 9.87 15.24
N PRO A 32 -9.86 9.28 15.04
CA PRO A 32 -11.14 9.82 15.54
C PRO A 32 -11.38 9.40 17.00
N ILE A 33 -10.46 9.77 17.92
CA ILE A 33 -10.44 9.28 19.31
C ILE A 33 -11.76 9.56 20.03
N LYS A 34 -12.31 10.79 19.89
CA LYS A 34 -13.56 11.18 20.55
C LYS A 34 -14.77 10.37 20.05
N ASP A 35 -14.84 10.10 18.73
CA ASP A 35 -15.91 9.30 18.18
C ASP A 35 -15.79 7.84 18.64
N LEU A 36 -14.55 7.35 18.77
CA LEU A 36 -14.26 6.00 19.23
C LEU A 36 -14.61 5.76 20.70
N GLU A 37 -14.43 6.75 21.57
CA GLU A 37 -14.82 6.66 23.00
C GLU A 37 -16.29 6.26 23.13
N GLY A 38 -17.22 7.01 22.55
CA GLY A 38 -18.66 6.70 22.61
C GLY A 38 -19.07 5.44 21.85
N ILE A 39 -18.30 5.03 20.84
CA ILE A 39 -18.53 3.78 20.11
C ILE A 39 -18.09 2.58 20.94
N ILE A 40 -16.94 2.66 21.61
CA ILE A 40 -16.43 1.59 22.48
C ILE A 40 -17.40 1.34 23.63
N ASP A 41 -17.88 2.37 24.30
CA ASP A 41 -18.87 2.25 25.38
C ASP A 41 -20.15 1.57 24.87
N HIS A 42 -20.68 2.05 23.76
CA HIS A 42 -21.87 1.46 23.14
C HIS A 42 -21.68 -0.02 22.77
N VAL A 43 -20.55 -0.38 22.16
CA VAL A 43 -20.24 -1.78 21.79
C VAL A 43 -20.15 -2.67 23.04
N LEU A 44 -19.53 -2.19 24.10
CA LEU A 44 -19.43 -2.95 25.35
C LEU A 44 -20.80 -3.14 26.02
N GLU A 45 -21.64 -2.12 26.03
CA GLU A 45 -22.97 -2.18 26.61
C GLU A 45 -23.90 -3.11 25.82
N THR A 46 -23.91 -3.01 24.48
CA THR A 46 -24.89 -3.70 23.63
C THR A 46 -24.39 -5.07 23.14
N HIS A 47 -23.11 -5.21 22.86
CA HIS A 47 -22.50 -6.39 22.24
C HIS A 47 -21.35 -7.00 23.04
N GLY A 48 -21.04 -6.51 24.27
CA GLY A 48 -19.83 -6.85 25.00
C GLY A 48 -19.53 -8.35 25.09
N LYS A 49 -20.55 -9.17 25.40
CA LYS A 49 -20.38 -10.63 25.47
C LYS A 49 -19.94 -11.25 24.14
N LYS A 50 -20.44 -10.76 22.99
CA LYS A 50 -20.08 -11.24 21.67
C LYS A 50 -18.74 -10.63 21.21
N ALA A 51 -18.54 -9.35 21.47
CA ALA A 51 -17.35 -8.61 21.04
C ALA A 51 -16.07 -9.10 21.73
N LEU A 52 -16.18 -9.66 22.95
CA LEU A 52 -15.06 -10.21 23.73
C LEU A 52 -14.90 -11.74 23.57
N GLN A 53 -15.72 -12.38 22.76
CA GLN A 53 -15.65 -13.81 22.45
C GLN A 53 -14.99 -14.04 21.08
N TYR A 54 -14.57 -15.28 20.81
CA TYR A 54 -14.16 -15.70 19.48
C TYR A 54 -15.27 -15.45 18.46
N GLY A 55 -14.89 -14.92 17.29
CA GLY A 55 -15.77 -14.75 16.14
C GLY A 55 -15.64 -15.88 15.12
N THR A 56 -16.35 -15.74 14.01
CA THR A 56 -16.17 -16.60 12.84
C THR A 56 -14.85 -16.29 12.15
N THR A 57 -14.25 -17.27 11.48
CA THR A 57 -12.99 -17.07 10.74
C THR A 57 -13.15 -16.04 9.62
N GLN A 58 -14.30 -16.05 8.95
CA GLN A 58 -14.60 -15.11 7.86
C GLN A 58 -14.77 -13.67 8.38
N GLY A 59 -15.15 -13.49 9.62
CA GLY A 59 -15.35 -12.21 10.29
C GLY A 59 -16.82 -11.91 10.59
N LEU A 60 -17.04 -10.79 11.29
CA LEU A 60 -18.36 -10.32 11.73
C LEU A 60 -19.25 -10.06 10.50
N GLU A 61 -20.43 -10.70 10.47
CA GLU A 61 -21.38 -10.62 9.37
C GLU A 61 -21.79 -9.18 9.07
N ASP A 62 -22.24 -8.44 10.08
CA ASP A 62 -22.59 -7.02 9.95
C ASP A 62 -21.49 -6.18 9.27
N LEU A 63 -20.21 -6.42 9.61
CA LEU A 63 -19.10 -5.70 8.99
C LEU A 63 -18.90 -6.12 7.54
N ARG A 64 -19.05 -7.40 7.24
CA ARG A 64 -18.94 -7.94 5.88
C ARG A 64 -20.05 -7.40 4.97
N GLU A 65 -21.30 -7.32 5.46
CA GLU A 65 -22.44 -6.70 4.75
C GLU A 65 -22.14 -5.23 4.42
N ILE A 66 -21.73 -4.42 5.40
CA ILE A 66 -21.38 -3.02 5.21
C ILE A 66 -20.26 -2.84 4.18
N LEU A 67 -19.25 -3.72 4.21
CA LEU A 67 -18.14 -3.66 3.25
C LEU A 67 -18.58 -4.07 1.84
N ALA A 68 -19.49 -5.05 1.70
CA ALA A 68 -20.08 -5.41 0.41
C ALA A 68 -20.91 -4.27 -0.17
N GLU A 69 -21.75 -3.61 0.63
CA GLU A 69 -22.51 -2.41 0.20
C GLU A 69 -21.59 -1.25 -0.25
N ARG A 70 -20.47 -1.05 0.45
CA ARG A 70 -19.47 -0.04 0.04
C ARG A 70 -18.75 -0.43 -1.24
N ALA A 71 -18.44 -1.70 -1.40
CA ALA A 71 -17.82 -2.24 -2.62
C ALA A 71 -18.76 -2.06 -3.83
N TYR A 72 -20.07 -2.28 -3.65
CA TYR A 72 -21.08 -2.04 -4.68
C TYR A 72 -21.08 -0.59 -5.18
N LYS A 73 -20.91 0.40 -4.28
CA LYS A 73 -20.78 1.83 -4.65
C LYS A 73 -19.51 2.11 -5.47
N ASP A 74 -18.49 1.29 -5.32
CA ASP A 74 -17.24 1.35 -6.10
C ASP A 74 -17.34 0.54 -7.41
N GLY A 75 -18.48 -0.12 -7.65
CA GLY A 75 -18.76 -0.93 -8.85
C GLY A 75 -18.35 -2.40 -8.72
N ILE A 76 -18.01 -2.87 -7.53
CA ILE A 76 -17.74 -4.29 -7.26
C ILE A 76 -19.05 -4.96 -6.84
N ASP A 77 -19.56 -5.87 -7.66
CA ASP A 77 -20.72 -6.70 -7.30
C ASP A 77 -20.24 -7.85 -6.42
N ALA A 78 -20.55 -7.74 -5.13
CA ALA A 78 -20.15 -8.71 -4.11
C ALA A 78 -21.16 -8.80 -2.99
N SER A 79 -21.36 -9.99 -2.47
CA SER A 79 -22.13 -10.27 -1.26
C SER A 79 -21.25 -10.30 -0.01
N ALA A 80 -21.86 -10.34 1.17
CA ALA A 80 -21.12 -10.55 2.42
C ALA A 80 -20.30 -11.85 2.42
N ASP A 81 -20.72 -12.88 1.67
CA ASP A 81 -20.04 -14.16 1.61
C ASP A 81 -18.73 -14.11 0.79
N ASP A 82 -18.58 -13.13 -0.08
CA ASP A 82 -17.36 -12.89 -0.83
C ASP A 82 -16.32 -12.09 -0.03
N VAL A 83 -16.74 -11.50 1.11
CA VAL A 83 -15.89 -10.68 1.97
C VAL A 83 -15.28 -11.53 3.08
N THR A 84 -13.96 -11.44 3.26
CA THR A 84 -13.25 -12.04 4.41
C THR A 84 -12.48 -10.97 5.17
N ILE A 85 -12.72 -10.87 6.48
CA ILE A 85 -11.99 -9.96 7.37
C ILE A 85 -10.66 -10.59 7.76
N VAL A 86 -9.57 -9.80 7.66
CA VAL A 86 -8.21 -10.24 7.95
C VAL A 86 -7.50 -9.29 8.92
N SER A 87 -6.48 -9.79 9.59
CA SER A 87 -5.69 -9.04 10.60
C SER A 87 -4.70 -8.06 9.96
N GLY A 88 -5.23 -7.14 9.13
CA GLY A 88 -4.50 -6.20 8.29
C GLY A 88 -4.09 -6.82 6.94
N SER A 89 -3.82 -5.96 5.94
CA SER A 89 -3.44 -6.41 4.59
C SER A 89 -2.21 -7.32 4.57
N GLN A 90 -1.32 -7.22 5.56
CA GLN A 90 -0.16 -8.10 5.64
C GLN A 90 -0.57 -9.57 5.81
N GLN A 91 -1.64 -9.86 6.57
CA GLN A 91 -2.17 -11.22 6.66
C GLN A 91 -2.78 -11.67 5.33
N ALA A 92 -3.50 -10.80 4.61
CA ALA A 92 -4.03 -11.15 3.30
C ALA A 92 -2.89 -11.52 2.33
N LEU A 93 -1.83 -10.70 2.26
CA LEU A 93 -0.65 -10.99 1.42
C LEU A 93 0.03 -12.30 1.79
N ASP A 94 0.20 -12.58 3.09
CA ASP A 94 0.76 -13.83 3.57
C ASP A 94 -0.14 -15.03 3.21
N THR A 95 -1.45 -14.89 3.41
CA THR A 95 -2.45 -15.91 3.03
C THR A 95 -2.42 -16.22 1.53
N ILE A 96 -2.34 -15.18 0.68
CA ILE A 96 -2.24 -15.33 -0.77
C ILE A 96 -0.93 -16.04 -1.14
N GLY A 97 0.20 -15.63 -0.54
CA GLY A 97 1.47 -16.33 -0.72
C GLY A 97 1.36 -17.81 -0.37
N LYS A 98 0.73 -18.14 0.76
CA LYS A 98 0.54 -19.53 1.20
C LYS A 98 -0.37 -20.35 0.29
N ILE A 99 -1.38 -19.74 -0.33
CA ILE A 99 -2.32 -20.44 -1.22
C ILE A 99 -1.69 -20.74 -2.59
N PHE A 100 -0.92 -19.78 -3.13
CA PHE A 100 -0.50 -19.81 -4.53
C PHE A 100 0.96 -20.18 -4.75
N LEU A 101 1.83 -20.07 -3.72
CA LEU A 101 3.28 -20.17 -3.92
C LEU A 101 3.88 -21.36 -3.21
N ASN A 102 4.62 -22.16 -3.95
CA ASN A 102 5.63 -23.08 -3.47
C ASN A 102 7.04 -22.51 -3.72
N PRO A 103 8.09 -23.02 -3.03
CA PRO A 103 9.47 -22.60 -3.28
C PRO A 103 9.84 -22.67 -4.75
N GLY A 104 10.41 -21.57 -5.28
CA GLY A 104 10.83 -21.44 -6.67
C GLY A 104 9.73 -21.05 -7.67
N GLU A 105 8.46 -21.04 -7.29
CA GLU A 105 7.38 -20.54 -8.16
C GLU A 105 7.44 -19.01 -8.30
N THR A 106 6.87 -18.50 -9.39
CA THR A 106 7.01 -17.09 -9.77
C THR A 106 5.70 -16.33 -9.60
N ALA A 107 5.78 -15.11 -9.04
CA ALA A 107 4.71 -14.12 -9.09
C ALA A 107 5.20 -12.85 -9.79
N ILE A 108 4.31 -12.19 -10.52
CA ILE A 108 4.59 -10.94 -11.22
C ILE A 108 4.17 -9.77 -10.30
N CYS A 109 4.95 -8.68 -10.31
CA CYS A 109 4.60 -7.46 -9.58
C CYS A 109 5.06 -6.20 -10.32
N GLY A 110 4.56 -5.03 -9.91
CA GLY A 110 5.07 -3.76 -10.42
C GLY A 110 6.52 -3.51 -9.99
N LEU A 111 7.25 -2.71 -10.74
CA LEU A 111 8.62 -2.30 -10.46
C LEU A 111 8.74 -0.77 -10.53
N PRO A 112 8.88 -0.05 -9.41
CA PRO A 112 8.94 -0.55 -8.03
C PRO A 112 7.59 -1.06 -7.49
N THR A 113 7.62 -1.84 -6.36
CA THR A 113 6.40 -2.32 -5.71
C THR A 113 6.47 -2.26 -4.18
N TYR A 114 5.35 -2.54 -3.52
CA TYR A 114 5.24 -2.46 -2.06
C TYR A 114 6.11 -3.51 -1.35
N LEU A 115 7.00 -3.03 -0.48
CA LEU A 115 7.94 -3.87 0.26
C LEU A 115 7.25 -4.94 1.12
N GLY A 116 6.04 -4.67 1.64
CA GLY A 116 5.28 -5.66 2.42
C GLY A 116 4.84 -6.85 1.57
N GLY A 117 4.46 -6.62 0.29
CA GLY A 117 4.17 -7.68 -0.68
C GLY A 117 5.43 -8.46 -1.03
N ILE A 118 6.53 -7.77 -1.37
CA ILE A 118 7.83 -8.42 -1.64
C ILE A 118 8.21 -9.36 -0.49
N ASN A 119 8.14 -8.90 0.76
CA ASN A 119 8.53 -9.69 1.91
C ASN A 119 7.58 -10.87 2.17
N ALA A 120 6.26 -10.68 1.98
CA ALA A 120 5.28 -11.74 2.13
C ALA A 120 5.56 -12.89 1.13
N PHE A 121 5.70 -12.57 -0.15
CA PHE A 121 5.90 -13.59 -1.18
C PHE A 121 7.29 -14.24 -1.11
N ARG A 122 8.33 -13.48 -0.82
CA ARG A 122 9.68 -14.04 -0.57
C ARG A 122 9.76 -14.94 0.66
N SER A 123 8.82 -14.84 1.62
CA SER A 123 8.78 -15.77 2.75
C SER A 123 8.40 -17.20 2.34
N TYR A 124 7.79 -17.35 1.18
CA TYR A 124 7.48 -18.62 0.52
C TYR A 124 8.53 -19.01 -0.54
N GLU A 125 9.69 -18.36 -0.52
CA GLU A 125 10.81 -18.60 -1.45
C GLU A 125 10.42 -18.40 -2.93
N ALA A 126 9.42 -17.53 -3.19
CA ALA A 126 8.99 -17.21 -4.53
C ALA A 126 10.00 -16.34 -5.28
N ASN A 127 10.09 -16.57 -6.58
CA ASN A 127 10.70 -15.65 -7.52
C ASN A 127 9.72 -14.50 -7.82
N LEU A 128 10.22 -13.28 -7.87
CA LEU A 128 9.42 -12.10 -8.19
C LEU A 128 9.92 -11.48 -9.47
N GLU A 129 9.04 -11.43 -10.47
CA GLU A 129 9.29 -10.78 -11.74
C GLU A 129 8.70 -9.37 -11.74
N GLY A 130 9.55 -8.37 -11.98
CA GLY A 130 9.18 -6.96 -11.92
C GLY A 130 8.81 -6.38 -13.26
N ILE A 131 7.62 -5.80 -13.40
CA ILE A 131 7.19 -5.08 -14.60
C ILE A 131 7.29 -3.57 -14.36
N PRO A 132 8.02 -2.81 -15.20
CA PRO A 132 8.20 -1.38 -15.02
C PRO A 132 6.88 -0.60 -14.92
N LEU A 133 6.90 0.46 -14.09
CA LEU A 133 5.85 1.45 -14.03
C LEU A 133 6.23 2.70 -14.84
N ASP A 134 5.22 3.36 -15.38
CA ASP A 134 5.31 4.72 -15.89
C ASP A 134 4.36 5.67 -15.13
N SER A 135 4.09 6.86 -15.66
CA SER A 135 3.16 7.82 -15.04
C SER A 135 1.70 7.33 -14.94
N GLU A 136 1.35 6.27 -15.66
CA GLU A 136 0.03 5.63 -15.64
C GLU A 136 0.06 4.23 -14.98
N GLY A 137 1.07 3.93 -14.18
CA GLY A 137 1.22 2.66 -13.46
C GLY A 137 1.84 1.55 -14.30
N LEU A 138 1.38 0.32 -14.13
CA LEU A 138 1.99 -0.86 -14.75
C LEU A 138 1.98 -0.78 -16.29
N ARG A 139 3.13 -1.04 -16.91
CA ARG A 139 3.29 -1.12 -18.37
C ARG A 139 2.70 -2.43 -18.87
N ILE A 140 1.47 -2.35 -19.40
CA ILE A 140 0.69 -3.52 -19.84
C ILE A 140 1.32 -4.20 -21.04
N ASP A 141 1.89 -3.43 -21.96
CA ASP A 141 2.63 -3.92 -23.12
C ASP A 141 3.85 -4.77 -22.71
N ILE A 142 4.62 -4.31 -21.73
CA ILE A 142 5.78 -5.07 -21.20
C ILE A 142 5.32 -6.30 -20.41
N LEU A 143 4.19 -6.20 -19.68
CA LEU A 143 3.64 -7.34 -18.95
C LEU A 143 3.29 -8.51 -19.89
N GLU A 144 2.59 -8.23 -20.96
CA GLU A 144 2.16 -9.26 -21.93
C GLU A 144 3.36 -9.94 -22.60
N ASP A 145 4.32 -9.15 -23.11
CA ASP A 145 5.56 -9.66 -23.68
C ASP A 145 6.31 -10.57 -22.68
N LYS A 146 6.35 -10.16 -21.40
CA LYS A 146 7.06 -10.90 -20.36
C LYS A 146 6.37 -12.21 -19.99
N ILE A 147 5.04 -12.25 -19.95
CA ILE A 147 4.28 -13.48 -19.73
C ILE A 147 4.56 -14.48 -20.87
N ILE A 148 4.54 -14.00 -22.12
CA ILE A 148 4.84 -14.84 -23.29
C ILE A 148 6.28 -15.38 -23.22
N GLU A 149 7.25 -14.54 -22.82
CA GLU A 149 8.64 -14.96 -22.61
C GLU A 149 8.75 -16.06 -21.54
N MET A 150 8.06 -15.87 -20.40
CA MET A 150 8.06 -16.85 -19.30
C MET A 150 7.48 -18.18 -19.73
N PHE A 151 6.38 -18.21 -20.48
CA PHE A 151 5.81 -19.45 -21.00
C PHE A 151 6.75 -20.19 -21.97
N LYS A 152 7.50 -19.46 -22.79
CA LYS A 152 8.55 -20.08 -23.65
C LYS A 152 9.67 -20.74 -22.84
N GLN A 153 9.88 -20.27 -21.58
CA GLN A 153 10.84 -20.83 -20.64
C GLN A 153 10.21 -21.88 -19.70
N GLU A 154 8.97 -22.31 -19.98
CA GLU A 154 8.20 -23.23 -19.14
C GLU A 154 7.93 -22.69 -17.70
N ILE A 155 7.95 -21.37 -17.54
CA ILE A 155 7.62 -20.70 -16.28
C ILE A 155 6.18 -20.20 -16.33
N THR A 156 5.31 -20.72 -15.46
CA THR A 156 3.93 -20.24 -15.29
C THR A 156 3.83 -19.37 -14.06
N PRO A 157 3.65 -18.05 -14.19
CA PRO A 157 3.43 -17.18 -13.04
C PRO A 157 2.11 -17.54 -12.35
N LYS A 158 2.06 -17.40 -11.02
CA LYS A 158 0.88 -17.77 -10.22
C LYS A 158 -0.15 -16.67 -10.10
N PHE A 159 0.31 -15.42 -10.03
CA PHE A 159 -0.54 -14.25 -9.97
C PHE A 159 0.22 -12.98 -10.35
N ILE A 160 -0.55 -11.91 -10.60
CA ILE A 160 -0.04 -10.56 -10.83
C ILE A 160 -0.45 -9.71 -9.64
N TYR A 161 0.52 -9.21 -8.85
CA TYR A 161 0.29 -8.31 -7.72
C TYR A 161 0.42 -6.85 -8.14
N VAL A 162 -0.62 -6.06 -7.91
CA VAL A 162 -0.67 -4.64 -8.28
C VAL A 162 -1.24 -3.78 -7.15
N VAL A 163 -0.72 -2.55 -7.04
CA VAL A 163 -1.30 -1.45 -6.25
C VAL A 163 -1.73 -0.37 -7.25
N PRO A 164 -2.97 -0.42 -7.78
CA PRO A 164 -3.32 0.37 -8.96
C PRO A 164 -3.65 1.83 -8.67
N THR A 165 -3.91 2.18 -7.39
CA THR A 165 -4.35 3.52 -7.01
C THR A 165 -3.42 4.12 -5.96
N PHE A 166 -2.77 5.25 -6.29
CA PHE A 166 -1.76 5.91 -5.45
C PHE A 166 -0.65 4.93 -5.03
N GLN A 167 -0.10 4.26 -6.02
CA GLN A 167 0.83 3.16 -5.89
C GLN A 167 1.93 3.44 -4.85
N ASN A 168 2.23 2.47 -4.03
CA ASN A 168 3.34 2.52 -3.09
C ASN A 168 4.55 1.76 -3.66
N PRO A 169 5.64 2.46 -4.03
CA PRO A 169 6.00 3.80 -3.60
C PRO A 169 5.72 4.94 -4.60
N ALA A 170 5.34 4.67 -5.85
CA ALA A 170 5.40 5.62 -6.97
C ALA A 170 4.35 6.73 -6.92
N GLY A 171 3.24 6.57 -6.19
CA GLY A 171 2.16 7.56 -6.10
C GLY A 171 1.31 7.68 -7.37
N VAL A 172 1.59 6.90 -8.41
CA VAL A 172 0.88 6.91 -9.69
C VAL A 172 -0.47 6.21 -9.62
N ILE A 173 -1.30 6.45 -10.63
CA ILE A 173 -2.66 5.87 -10.74
C ILE A 173 -2.76 5.14 -12.06
N MET A 174 -3.20 3.89 -12.03
CA MET A 174 -3.53 3.12 -13.23
C MET A 174 -4.90 3.57 -13.76
N PRO A 175 -4.99 4.09 -15.00
CA PRO A 175 -6.25 4.51 -15.59
C PRO A 175 -7.15 3.30 -15.90
N GLU A 176 -8.45 3.52 -16.04
CA GLU A 176 -9.44 2.48 -16.29
C GLU A 176 -9.10 1.62 -17.52
N LYS A 177 -8.60 2.24 -18.59
CA LYS A 177 -8.18 1.52 -19.79
C LYS A 177 -7.16 0.43 -19.48
N ARG A 178 -6.12 0.75 -18.70
CA ARG A 178 -5.09 -0.24 -18.33
C ARG A 178 -5.61 -1.29 -17.35
N ARG A 179 -6.58 -0.94 -16.48
CA ARG A 179 -7.24 -1.91 -15.59
C ARG A 179 -7.98 -2.98 -16.39
N LYS A 180 -8.71 -2.58 -17.45
CA LYS A 180 -9.40 -3.49 -18.35
C LYS A 180 -8.41 -4.35 -19.15
N GLN A 181 -7.37 -3.76 -19.71
CA GLN A 181 -6.32 -4.50 -20.40
C GLN A 181 -5.64 -5.54 -19.50
N LEU A 182 -5.44 -5.22 -18.20
CA LEU A 182 -4.89 -6.19 -17.25
C LEU A 182 -5.84 -7.36 -17.00
N ILE A 183 -7.16 -7.12 -16.97
CA ILE A 183 -8.18 -8.20 -16.92
C ILE A 183 -8.12 -9.05 -18.18
N ASP A 184 -8.06 -8.44 -19.36
CA ASP A 184 -8.01 -9.16 -20.63
C ASP A 184 -6.80 -10.12 -20.65
N ILE A 185 -5.61 -9.65 -20.27
CA ILE A 185 -4.40 -10.48 -20.16
C ILE A 185 -4.56 -11.59 -19.11
N ALA A 186 -5.15 -11.30 -17.96
CA ALA A 186 -5.35 -12.30 -16.92
C ALA A 186 -6.32 -13.40 -17.37
N ASN A 187 -7.36 -13.05 -18.13
CA ASN A 187 -8.30 -14.00 -18.72
C ASN A 187 -7.63 -14.86 -19.79
N GLU A 188 -6.87 -14.24 -20.70
CA GLU A 188 -6.18 -14.94 -21.79
C GLU A 188 -5.15 -15.97 -21.29
N HIS A 189 -4.43 -15.62 -20.22
CA HIS A 189 -3.33 -16.42 -19.70
C HIS A 189 -3.66 -17.22 -18.42
N ASP A 190 -4.93 -17.31 -18.04
CA ASP A 190 -5.40 -18.02 -16.83
C ASP A 190 -4.68 -17.60 -15.54
N LEU A 191 -4.54 -16.27 -15.32
CA LEU A 191 -3.83 -15.70 -14.18
C LEU A 191 -4.79 -15.08 -13.17
N VAL A 192 -4.40 -15.12 -11.91
CA VAL A 192 -5.06 -14.38 -10.82
C VAL A 192 -4.45 -12.99 -10.68
N ILE A 193 -5.26 -11.97 -10.46
CA ILE A 193 -4.82 -10.61 -10.09
C ILE A 193 -5.04 -10.42 -8.60
N VAL A 194 -4.00 -9.97 -7.91
CA VAL A 194 -4.06 -9.51 -6.52
C VAL A 194 -4.05 -7.99 -6.54
N GLU A 195 -5.23 -7.39 -6.37
CA GLU A 195 -5.42 -5.94 -6.32
C GLU A 195 -5.34 -5.45 -4.88
N ASP A 196 -4.26 -4.75 -4.52
CA ASP A 196 -4.07 -4.14 -3.19
C ASP A 196 -4.42 -2.65 -3.25
N ASP A 197 -5.52 -2.25 -2.61
CA ASP A 197 -6.04 -0.87 -2.63
C ASP A 197 -6.14 -0.23 -1.23
N PRO A 198 -5.02 0.05 -0.57
CA PRO A 198 -5.02 0.69 0.74
C PRO A 198 -5.25 2.20 0.69
N TYR A 199 -5.12 2.83 -0.47
CA TYR A 199 -5.11 4.30 -0.60
C TYR A 199 -6.24 4.87 -1.45
N GLY A 200 -7.02 4.08 -2.15
CA GLY A 200 -8.01 4.52 -3.14
C GLY A 200 -9.05 5.51 -2.62
N LYS A 201 -9.28 5.56 -1.31
CA LYS A 201 -10.16 6.54 -0.66
C LYS A 201 -9.45 7.87 -0.34
N LEU A 202 -8.10 7.92 -0.33
CA LEU A 202 -7.31 9.12 -0.01
C LEU A 202 -7.04 9.96 -1.27
N ARG A 203 -8.09 10.48 -1.88
CA ARG A 203 -8.05 11.25 -3.15
C ARG A 203 -8.03 12.74 -2.90
N PHE A 204 -7.18 13.47 -3.63
CA PHE A 204 -7.08 14.93 -3.54
C PHE A 204 -7.58 15.64 -4.80
N ASP A 205 -6.97 15.33 -5.94
CA ASP A 205 -7.15 16.06 -7.20
C ASP A 205 -7.55 15.13 -8.36
N THR A 206 -8.28 14.05 -8.07
CA THR A 206 -8.74 13.10 -9.08
C THR A 206 -10.12 12.57 -8.75
N PRO A 207 -10.98 12.31 -9.75
CA PRO A 207 -12.21 11.59 -9.54
C PRO A 207 -11.97 10.16 -9.04
N HIS A 208 -13.04 9.51 -8.63
CA HIS A 208 -13.00 8.07 -8.35
C HIS A 208 -12.70 7.29 -9.63
N ILE A 209 -11.81 6.32 -9.52
CA ILE A 209 -11.56 5.32 -10.56
C ILE A 209 -11.98 3.97 -9.99
N LYS A 210 -12.83 3.26 -10.73
CA LYS A 210 -13.33 1.95 -10.32
C LYS A 210 -12.16 0.96 -10.11
N PRO A 211 -12.19 0.13 -9.07
CA PRO A 211 -11.20 -0.93 -8.87
C PRO A 211 -11.11 -1.89 -10.07
N ILE A 212 -10.00 -2.61 -10.20
CA ILE A 212 -9.84 -3.66 -11.22
C ILE A 212 -10.93 -4.72 -11.03
N LYS A 213 -11.20 -5.10 -9.78
CA LYS A 213 -12.25 -6.07 -9.42
C LYS A 213 -13.63 -5.73 -9.99
N SER A 214 -13.93 -4.44 -10.23
CA SER A 214 -15.21 -4.02 -10.81
C SER A 214 -15.38 -4.38 -12.30
N PHE A 215 -14.33 -4.86 -12.96
CA PHE A 215 -14.32 -5.32 -14.35
C PHE A 215 -14.10 -6.84 -14.45
N ASP A 216 -14.13 -7.55 -13.32
CA ASP A 216 -13.81 -8.97 -13.23
C ASP A 216 -15.07 -9.82 -13.34
N ASP A 217 -15.40 -10.26 -14.53
CA ASP A 217 -16.54 -11.11 -14.81
C ASP A 217 -16.23 -12.62 -14.65
N GLU A 218 -14.94 -13.01 -14.59
CA GLU A 218 -14.49 -14.40 -14.47
C GLU A 218 -14.06 -14.83 -13.05
N GLY A 219 -14.10 -13.91 -12.09
CA GLY A 219 -13.77 -14.21 -10.69
C GLY A 219 -12.27 -14.35 -10.41
N ARG A 220 -11.40 -13.74 -11.23
CA ARG A 220 -9.93 -13.85 -11.17
C ARG A 220 -9.27 -12.84 -10.25
N VAL A 221 -9.97 -11.77 -9.85
CA VAL A 221 -9.39 -10.72 -9.02
C VAL A 221 -9.67 -10.98 -7.54
N ILE A 222 -8.61 -11.02 -6.74
CA ILE A 222 -8.66 -10.88 -5.29
C ILE A 222 -8.41 -9.40 -4.98
N TYR A 223 -9.49 -8.68 -4.67
CA TYR A 223 -9.41 -7.30 -4.18
C TYR A 223 -9.11 -7.31 -2.69
N MET A 224 -8.20 -6.46 -2.23
CA MET A 224 -7.92 -6.27 -0.81
C MET A 224 -7.79 -4.80 -0.45
N SER A 225 -8.30 -4.43 0.73
CA SER A 225 -8.19 -3.08 1.25
C SER A 225 -8.12 -3.09 2.79
N THR A 226 -7.89 -1.92 3.42
CA THR A 226 -7.55 -1.85 4.84
C THR A 226 -8.12 -0.63 5.54
N PHE A 227 -8.49 -0.80 6.81
CA PHE A 227 -8.80 0.31 7.72
C PHE A 227 -7.57 1.09 8.19
N SER A 228 -6.36 0.57 7.95
CA SER A 228 -5.12 1.18 8.47
C SER A 228 -4.87 2.60 7.98
N LYS A 229 -5.41 3.00 6.83
CA LYS A 229 -5.18 4.33 6.22
C LYS A 229 -6.40 5.24 6.30
N ILE A 230 -7.57 4.68 6.57
CA ILE A 230 -8.86 5.38 6.58
C ILE A 230 -9.54 5.41 7.97
N LEU A 231 -9.01 4.68 8.96
CA LEU A 231 -9.48 4.69 10.35
C LEU A 231 -8.30 4.70 11.33
N SER A 232 -7.69 3.53 11.57
CA SER A 232 -6.51 3.41 12.44
C SER A 232 -5.71 2.15 12.13
N PRO A 233 -4.36 2.25 12.01
CA PRO A 233 -3.51 1.08 11.80
C PRO A 233 -3.45 0.16 13.03
N GLY A 234 -3.70 0.69 14.23
CA GLY A 234 -3.73 -0.07 15.49
C GLY A 234 -4.86 -1.09 15.57
N PHE A 235 -5.94 -0.91 14.83
CA PHE A 235 -7.06 -1.86 14.79
C PHE A 235 -6.68 -3.20 14.17
N ARG A 236 -5.67 -3.22 13.33
CA ARG A 236 -5.27 -4.41 12.58
C ARG A 236 -6.42 -5.04 11.82
N LEU A 237 -7.23 -4.22 11.13
CA LEU A 237 -8.34 -4.65 10.29
C LEU A 237 -8.08 -4.37 8.81
N ALA A 238 -8.37 -5.36 7.98
CA ALA A 238 -8.42 -5.28 6.54
C ALA A 238 -9.46 -6.30 6.03
N TRP A 239 -9.72 -6.30 4.75
CA TRP A 239 -10.64 -7.27 4.13
C TRP A 239 -10.17 -7.65 2.73
N THR A 240 -10.64 -8.81 2.29
CA THR A 240 -10.54 -9.25 0.90
C THR A 240 -11.93 -9.43 0.32
N ILE A 241 -12.08 -9.23 -0.99
CA ILE A 241 -13.27 -9.57 -1.77
C ILE A 241 -12.79 -10.45 -2.94
N ALA A 242 -13.30 -11.66 -3.01
CA ALA A 242 -12.87 -12.64 -4.00
C ALA A 242 -14.05 -13.51 -4.45
N SER A 243 -13.91 -14.23 -5.56
CA SER A 243 -14.90 -15.23 -5.96
C SER A 243 -15.10 -16.29 -4.85
N PRO A 244 -16.26 -16.96 -4.80
CA PRO A 244 -16.59 -17.90 -3.72
C PRO A 244 -15.53 -18.99 -3.51
N GLU A 245 -14.90 -19.46 -4.59
CA GLU A 245 -13.84 -20.46 -4.50
C GLU A 245 -12.59 -19.91 -3.82
N LEU A 246 -12.13 -18.72 -4.25
CA LEU A 246 -10.96 -18.05 -3.68
C LEU A 246 -11.20 -17.61 -2.24
N ALA A 247 -12.39 -17.05 -1.94
CA ALA A 247 -12.78 -16.67 -0.59
C ALA A 247 -12.74 -17.87 0.36
N ARG A 248 -13.27 -19.04 -0.06
CA ARG A 248 -13.20 -20.27 0.71
C ARG A 248 -11.76 -20.71 0.99
N LYS A 249 -10.85 -20.62 0.03
CA LYS A 249 -9.43 -20.96 0.22
C LYS A 249 -8.76 -20.01 1.22
N ILE A 250 -9.07 -18.70 1.13
CA ILE A 250 -8.58 -17.68 2.08
C ILE A 250 -9.06 -18.02 3.51
N VAL A 251 -10.34 -18.35 3.68
CA VAL A 251 -10.90 -18.71 4.99
C VAL A 251 -10.23 -19.97 5.56
N ILE A 252 -10.07 -21.03 4.77
CA ILE A 252 -9.40 -22.27 5.22
C ILE A 252 -7.95 -21.98 5.64
N CYS A 253 -7.22 -21.19 4.86
CA CYS A 253 -5.85 -20.81 5.19
C CYS A 253 -5.80 -19.99 6.49
N LYS A 254 -6.73 -19.05 6.65
CA LYS A 254 -6.84 -18.19 7.83
C LYS A 254 -7.16 -18.95 9.11
N GLN A 255 -7.95 -20.04 9.04
CA GLN A 255 -8.21 -20.90 10.20
C GLN A 255 -6.92 -21.43 10.86
N ALA A 256 -5.92 -21.75 10.05
CA ALA A 256 -4.64 -22.22 10.55
C ALA A 256 -3.69 -21.08 11.00
N LEU A 257 -3.96 -19.82 10.63
CA LEU A 257 -3.11 -18.68 10.95
C LEU A 257 -3.49 -17.99 12.26
N ASP A 258 -4.77 -17.61 12.43
CA ASP A 258 -5.22 -16.83 13.58
C ASP A 258 -6.63 -17.20 14.08
N LEU A 259 -7.24 -18.24 13.52
CA LEU A 259 -8.59 -18.71 13.80
C LEU A 259 -9.66 -17.66 13.45
N CYS A 260 -9.57 -16.45 14.02
CA CYS A 260 -10.42 -15.30 13.69
C CYS A 260 -9.67 -13.98 13.95
N THR A 261 -10.00 -12.97 13.17
CA THR A 261 -9.53 -11.61 13.41
C THR A 261 -10.17 -11.04 14.69
N ASN A 262 -9.49 -10.15 15.39
CA ASN A 262 -9.96 -9.53 16.63
C ASN A 262 -11.41 -9.05 16.52
N THR A 263 -12.32 -9.70 17.26
CA THR A 263 -13.76 -9.51 17.18
C THR A 263 -14.16 -8.11 17.69
N PHE A 264 -13.54 -7.66 18.78
CA PHE A 264 -13.85 -6.37 19.39
C PHE A 264 -13.61 -5.20 18.43
N THR A 265 -12.49 -5.20 17.72
CA THR A 265 -12.20 -4.14 16.75
C THR A 265 -13.11 -4.21 15.51
N GLN A 266 -13.63 -5.39 15.14
CA GLN A 266 -14.62 -5.53 14.08
C GLN A 266 -15.96 -4.89 14.47
N PHE A 267 -16.45 -5.09 15.72
CA PHE A 267 -17.65 -4.42 16.21
C PHE A 267 -17.50 -2.91 16.23
N ILE A 268 -16.35 -2.39 16.67
CA ILE A 268 -16.08 -0.95 16.68
C ILE A 268 -16.09 -0.38 15.25
N ALA A 269 -15.42 -1.06 14.31
CA ALA A 269 -15.39 -0.62 12.92
C ALA A 269 -16.78 -0.65 12.27
N ALA A 270 -17.58 -1.71 12.51
CA ALA A 270 -18.93 -1.81 12.02
C ALA A 270 -19.82 -0.66 12.56
N GLU A 271 -19.75 -0.40 13.86
CA GLU A 271 -20.52 0.69 14.48
C GLU A 271 -20.07 2.07 13.97
N PHE A 272 -18.77 2.31 13.80
CA PHE A 272 -18.26 3.55 13.22
C PHE A 272 -18.80 3.79 11.81
N MET A 273 -18.90 2.72 11.02
CA MET A 273 -19.44 2.78 9.65
C MET A 273 -20.97 2.95 9.66
N LYS A 274 -21.71 2.24 10.51
CA LYS A 274 -23.18 2.34 10.66
C LYS A 274 -23.63 3.75 11.03
N ARG A 275 -22.86 4.47 11.83
CA ARG A 275 -23.11 5.88 12.17
C ARG A 275 -22.85 6.86 11.02
N GLY A 276 -22.40 6.39 9.86
CA GLY A 276 -22.05 7.26 8.71
C GLY A 276 -20.76 8.07 8.92
N SER A 277 -19.99 7.79 9.97
CA SER A 277 -18.81 8.57 10.33
C SER A 277 -17.64 8.37 9.38
N MET A 278 -17.57 7.24 8.67
CA MET A 278 -16.41 6.86 7.85
C MET A 278 -16.12 7.85 6.71
N ASP A 279 -17.14 8.25 5.94
CA ASP A 279 -16.91 9.10 4.77
C ASP A 279 -16.51 10.53 5.18
N LEU A 280 -17.14 11.07 6.23
CA LEU A 280 -16.75 12.35 6.82
C LEU A 280 -15.30 12.31 7.38
N HIS A 281 -14.92 11.20 7.97
CA HIS A 281 -13.58 10.99 8.49
C HIS A 281 -12.54 10.94 7.37
N ILE A 282 -12.81 10.21 6.29
CA ILE A 282 -11.95 10.16 5.10
C ILE A 282 -11.78 11.55 4.48
N MET A 283 -12.85 12.35 4.40
CA MET A 283 -12.76 13.74 3.92
C MET A 283 -11.79 14.56 4.77
N LYS A 284 -11.90 14.50 6.11
CA LYS A 284 -10.97 15.20 7.04
C LYS A 284 -9.52 14.76 6.84
N ILE A 285 -9.27 13.47 6.63
CA ILE A 285 -7.92 12.95 6.32
C ILE A 285 -7.41 13.56 5.00
N CYS A 286 -8.22 13.58 3.96
CA CYS A 286 -7.85 14.16 2.66
C CYS A 286 -7.54 15.66 2.77
N GLU A 287 -8.37 16.41 3.50
CA GLU A 287 -8.17 17.84 3.77
C GLU A 287 -6.87 18.09 4.55
N MET A 288 -6.48 17.18 5.45
CA MET A 288 -5.22 17.26 6.18
C MET A 288 -4.01 16.94 5.30
N TYR A 289 -4.10 15.94 4.42
CA TYR A 289 -2.94 15.43 3.67
C TYR A 289 -2.64 16.22 2.40
N LYS A 290 -3.67 16.78 1.74
CA LYS A 290 -3.48 17.55 0.50
C LYS A 290 -2.53 18.75 0.69
N PRO A 291 -2.68 19.63 1.70
CA PRO A 291 -1.72 20.71 1.95
C PRO A 291 -0.30 20.19 2.23
N LYS A 292 -0.15 19.10 2.98
CA LYS A 292 1.15 18.49 3.28
C LYS A 292 1.87 18.02 2.02
N ARG A 293 1.15 17.37 1.09
CA ARG A 293 1.67 17.02 -0.23
C ARG A 293 2.12 18.27 -0.99
N ASP A 294 1.31 19.32 -1.02
CA ASP A 294 1.61 20.55 -1.76
C ASP A 294 2.85 21.27 -1.19
N ILE A 295 2.99 21.32 0.16
CA ILE A 295 4.17 21.85 0.82
C ILE A 295 5.41 21.03 0.46
N MET A 296 5.34 19.70 0.51
CA MET A 296 6.46 18.83 0.14
C MET A 296 6.90 19.07 -1.31
N MET A 297 5.96 19.16 -2.26
CA MET A 297 6.26 19.44 -3.66
C MET A 297 6.90 20.81 -3.86
N ALA A 298 6.39 21.84 -3.16
CA ALA A 298 6.96 23.21 -3.22
C ALA A 298 8.36 23.25 -2.60
N ALA A 299 8.57 22.60 -1.46
CA ALA A 299 9.86 22.50 -0.79
C ALA A 299 10.90 21.78 -1.66
N MET A 300 10.54 20.67 -2.32
CA MET A 300 11.43 19.98 -3.26
C MET A 300 11.83 20.90 -4.41
N LYS A 301 10.87 21.61 -5.03
CA LYS A 301 11.17 22.58 -6.10
C LYS A 301 12.13 23.69 -5.64
N LYS A 302 12.06 24.10 -4.39
CA LYS A 302 12.90 25.16 -3.80
C LYS A 302 14.30 24.70 -3.41
N HIS A 303 14.42 23.49 -2.88
CA HIS A 303 15.62 23.04 -2.18
C HIS A 303 16.40 21.93 -2.88
N PHE A 304 15.76 21.11 -3.71
CA PHE A 304 16.47 20.06 -4.44
C PHE A 304 17.27 20.65 -5.61
N PRO A 305 18.37 20.01 -6.02
CA PRO A 305 19.10 20.39 -7.22
C PRO A 305 18.27 20.07 -8.47
N ASP A 306 18.59 20.74 -9.59
CA ASP A 306 18.00 20.41 -10.88
C ASP A 306 18.29 18.97 -11.29
N GLY A 307 17.43 18.41 -12.15
CA GLY A 307 17.59 17.05 -12.70
C GLY A 307 16.92 15.94 -11.87
N TYR A 308 16.27 16.24 -10.74
CA TYR A 308 15.38 15.26 -10.11
C TYR A 308 14.04 15.18 -10.83
N THR A 309 13.39 14.02 -10.73
CA THR A 309 12.01 13.83 -11.19
C THR A 309 11.13 13.32 -10.06
N CYS A 310 9.89 13.79 -10.03
CA CYS A 310 8.87 13.35 -9.09
C CYS A 310 7.49 13.55 -9.72
N TYR A 311 6.70 12.47 -9.80
CA TYR A 311 5.29 12.59 -10.14
C TYR A 311 4.56 13.27 -8.97
N LYS A 312 3.72 14.31 -9.26
CA LYS A 312 2.90 14.93 -8.22
C LYS A 312 1.75 14.01 -7.84
N PRO A 313 1.74 13.42 -6.63
CA PRO A 313 0.68 12.48 -6.23
C PRO A 313 -0.69 13.16 -6.19
N LYS A 314 -1.71 12.55 -6.79
CA LYS A 314 -3.11 13.03 -6.76
C LYS A 314 -3.89 12.51 -5.55
N GLY A 315 -3.21 11.81 -4.65
CA GLY A 315 -3.75 11.18 -3.44
C GLY A 315 -2.69 10.34 -2.72
N GLY A 316 -3.13 9.49 -1.81
CA GLY A 316 -2.24 8.60 -1.06
C GLY A 316 -1.41 9.32 -0.01
N MET A 317 -0.19 8.84 0.22
CA MET A 317 0.67 9.26 1.32
C MET A 317 2.13 9.50 0.93
N PHE A 318 2.51 9.22 -0.33
CA PHE A 318 3.90 9.12 -0.75
C PHE A 318 4.22 9.94 -1.99
N ALA A 319 5.44 10.48 -2.01
CA ALA A 319 6.13 11.00 -3.18
C ALA A 319 7.31 10.07 -3.49
N TRP A 320 7.49 9.74 -4.77
CA TRP A 320 8.61 8.97 -5.29
C TRP A 320 9.52 9.89 -6.08
N VAL A 321 10.76 9.97 -5.64
CA VAL A 321 11.76 10.87 -6.22
C VAL A 321 12.84 10.05 -6.89
N THR A 322 13.18 10.40 -8.13
CA THR A 322 14.38 9.91 -8.81
C THR A 322 15.38 11.04 -8.88
N LEU A 323 16.57 10.83 -8.34
CA LEU A 323 17.67 11.81 -8.30
C LEU A 323 18.52 11.75 -9.57
N PRO A 324 19.34 12.79 -9.86
CA PRO A 324 20.30 12.78 -10.94
C PRO A 324 21.25 11.58 -10.90
N GLU A 325 21.94 11.32 -12.00
CA GLU A 325 22.97 10.29 -12.11
C GLU A 325 24.09 10.50 -11.09
N GLY A 326 24.75 9.40 -10.69
CA GLY A 326 25.83 9.43 -9.74
C GLY A 326 25.40 9.28 -8.26
N ILE A 327 24.11 9.41 -7.91
CA ILE A 327 23.65 9.30 -6.52
C ILE A 327 23.12 7.90 -6.23
N ASP A 328 23.70 7.24 -5.21
CA ASP A 328 23.11 6.07 -4.56
C ASP A 328 22.41 6.48 -3.27
N THR A 329 21.07 6.37 -3.25
CA THR A 329 20.24 6.78 -2.12
C THR A 329 20.41 5.87 -0.90
N GLU A 330 20.84 4.62 -1.06
CA GLU A 330 21.18 3.73 0.06
C GLU A 330 22.47 4.19 0.73
N ALA A 331 23.52 4.46 -0.05
CA ALA A 331 24.78 4.99 0.46
C ALA A 331 24.65 6.40 1.08
N MET A 332 23.73 7.23 0.53
CA MET A 332 23.46 8.58 1.04
C MET A 332 22.69 8.61 2.36
N PHE A 333 22.02 7.51 2.74
CA PHE A 333 21.11 7.46 3.88
C PHE A 333 21.78 7.87 5.21
N LEU A 334 23.00 7.40 5.48
CA LEU A 334 23.72 7.74 6.71
C LEU A 334 24.04 9.25 6.80
N ASP A 335 24.32 9.90 5.69
CA ASP A 335 24.56 11.35 5.69
C ASP A 335 23.25 12.13 5.92
N ALA A 336 22.11 11.63 5.41
CA ALA A 336 20.80 12.20 5.73
C ALA A 336 20.48 12.06 7.23
N ILE A 337 20.81 10.95 7.87
CA ILE A 337 20.62 10.77 9.33
C ILE A 337 21.46 11.75 10.14
N LYS A 338 22.71 12.04 9.73
CA LYS A 338 23.53 13.08 10.40
C LYS A 338 22.87 14.45 10.32
N GLU A 339 22.20 14.75 9.21
CA GLU A 339 21.42 15.98 9.01
C GLU A 339 19.98 15.88 9.59
N LYS A 340 19.72 14.87 10.44
CA LYS A 340 18.45 14.67 11.13
C LYS A 340 17.23 14.56 10.19
N VAL A 341 17.39 13.90 9.05
CA VAL A 341 16.29 13.58 8.14
C VAL A 341 16.38 12.13 7.66
N ALA A 342 15.24 11.45 7.53
CA ALA A 342 15.17 10.06 7.10
C ALA A 342 14.16 9.85 5.95
N TYR A 343 14.48 8.93 5.04
CA TYR A 343 13.67 8.48 3.91
C TYR A 343 13.80 6.96 3.73
N VAL A 344 13.10 6.37 2.75
CA VAL A 344 13.38 4.98 2.33
C VAL A 344 14.06 4.99 0.97
N HIS A 345 15.25 4.37 0.87
CA HIS A 345 15.97 4.25 -0.40
C HIS A 345 15.25 3.35 -1.40
N GLY A 346 15.43 3.60 -2.68
CA GLY A 346 14.65 2.96 -3.74
C GLY A 346 14.89 1.47 -3.91
N LYS A 347 16.10 0.99 -3.67
CA LYS A 347 16.45 -0.45 -3.75
C LYS A 347 15.52 -1.35 -2.94
N ALA A 348 14.96 -0.84 -1.82
CA ALA A 348 14.04 -1.58 -0.98
C ALA A 348 12.72 -1.98 -1.70
N PHE A 349 12.35 -1.26 -2.74
CA PHE A 349 11.10 -1.46 -3.50
C PHE A 349 11.33 -2.15 -4.85
N HIS A 350 12.58 -2.50 -5.16
CA HIS A 350 12.97 -3.13 -6.40
C HIS A 350 13.28 -4.61 -6.18
N VAL A 351 12.65 -5.48 -6.97
CA VAL A 351 12.85 -6.94 -6.89
C VAL A 351 14.07 -7.39 -7.70
N ASP A 352 14.47 -6.58 -8.67
CA ASP A 352 15.59 -6.78 -9.60
C ASP A 352 16.92 -6.18 -9.10
N GLY A 353 16.91 -5.49 -7.96
CA GLY A 353 18.09 -4.81 -7.41
C GLY A 353 18.33 -3.38 -7.91
N GLY A 354 17.48 -2.86 -8.81
CA GLY A 354 17.52 -1.47 -9.27
C GLY A 354 17.07 -0.45 -8.24
N GLY A 355 16.81 0.80 -8.69
CA GLY A 355 16.28 1.87 -7.83
C GLY A 355 17.34 2.63 -7.02
N GLU A 356 18.63 2.56 -7.38
CA GLU A 356 19.73 3.22 -6.66
C GLU A 356 19.50 4.71 -6.47
N ARG A 357 19.00 5.38 -7.53
CA ARG A 357 18.76 6.84 -7.53
C ARG A 357 17.41 7.25 -6.95
N CYS A 358 16.59 6.28 -6.54
CA CYS A 358 15.22 6.53 -6.13
C CYS A 358 15.08 6.61 -4.61
N MET A 359 14.10 7.38 -4.14
CA MET A 359 13.69 7.39 -2.74
C MET A 359 12.19 7.62 -2.59
N ARG A 360 11.61 7.03 -1.54
CA ARG A 360 10.23 7.29 -1.14
C ARG A 360 10.19 8.28 0.03
N LEU A 361 9.35 9.30 -0.09
CA LEU A 361 9.06 10.29 0.95
C LEU A 361 7.60 10.21 1.36
N ASN A 362 7.33 10.10 2.66
CA ASN A 362 5.99 10.17 3.23
C ASN A 362 5.66 11.61 3.61
N PHE A 363 4.53 12.13 3.14
CA PHE A 363 4.06 13.48 3.49
C PHE A 363 2.94 13.50 4.53
N SER A 364 2.37 12.35 4.91
CA SER A 364 1.20 12.31 5.81
C SER A 364 1.53 12.61 7.27
N TYR A 365 2.67 12.12 7.76
CA TYR A 365 2.99 12.06 9.19
C TYR A 365 3.52 13.39 9.76
N SER A 366 4.57 13.95 9.18
CA SER A 366 5.26 15.15 9.67
C SER A 366 4.37 16.40 9.64
N SER A 367 4.64 17.39 10.49
CA SER A 367 3.98 18.70 10.45
C SER A 367 4.38 19.49 9.18
N ASN A 368 3.65 20.55 8.87
CA ASN A 368 3.95 21.38 7.70
C ASN A 368 5.37 21.97 7.78
N ASP A 369 5.76 22.50 8.96
CA ASP A 369 7.10 23.06 9.19
C ASP A 369 8.19 22.00 9.11
N GLN A 370 7.93 20.80 9.64
CA GLN A 370 8.84 19.67 9.53
C GLN A 370 9.02 19.21 8.08
N ILE A 371 7.98 19.30 7.24
CA ILE A 371 8.10 18.94 5.82
C ILE A 371 9.05 19.92 5.11
N ASP A 372 8.86 21.24 5.27
CA ASP A 372 9.73 22.23 4.63
C ASP A 372 11.19 22.12 5.10
N GLU A 373 11.41 22.06 6.41
CA GLU A 373 12.76 21.93 6.98
C GLU A 373 13.42 20.59 6.62
N GLY A 374 12.70 19.47 6.69
CA GLY A 374 13.25 18.16 6.36
C GLY A 374 13.64 18.05 4.88
N ILE A 375 12.83 18.60 3.97
CA ILE A 375 13.15 18.64 2.54
C ILE A 375 14.35 19.58 2.27
N LYS A 376 14.49 20.69 3.01
CA LYS A 376 15.65 21.55 2.94
C LYS A 376 16.94 20.82 3.36
N ARG A 377 16.92 20.10 4.50
CA ARG A 377 18.04 19.28 4.97
C ARG A 377 18.43 18.23 3.93
N LEU A 378 17.43 17.51 3.42
CA LEU A 378 17.65 16.49 2.38
C LEU A 378 18.23 17.10 1.10
N GLY A 379 17.76 18.28 0.70
CA GLY A 379 18.30 19.02 -0.44
C GLY A 379 19.78 19.38 -0.28
N ASN A 380 20.19 19.77 0.92
CA ASN A 380 21.60 20.06 1.23
C ASN A 380 22.47 18.78 1.12
N VAL A 381 21.97 17.65 1.64
CA VAL A 381 22.67 16.35 1.53
C VAL A 381 22.87 15.97 0.05
N ILE A 382 21.80 16.08 -0.76
CA ILE A 382 21.85 15.74 -2.19
C ILE A 382 22.87 16.63 -2.92
N LYS A 383 22.85 17.97 -2.69
CA LYS A 383 23.81 18.91 -3.30
C LYS A 383 25.24 18.59 -2.92
N GLY A 384 25.50 18.31 -1.62
CA GLY A 384 26.83 17.94 -1.15
C GLY A 384 27.37 16.62 -1.75
N LYS A 385 26.47 15.69 -2.14
CA LYS A 385 26.88 14.49 -2.88
C LYS A 385 27.27 14.80 -4.31
N LEU A 386 26.44 15.58 -5.03
CA LEU A 386 26.73 15.98 -6.42
C LEU A 386 28.01 16.80 -6.56
N GLU A 387 28.36 17.63 -5.57
CA GLU A 387 29.60 18.40 -5.58
C GLU A 387 30.84 17.52 -5.44
N LYS A 388 30.76 16.43 -4.64
CA LYS A 388 31.86 15.49 -4.44
C LYS A 388 32.12 14.57 -5.64
N GLU A 389 31.13 14.36 -6.49
CA GLU A 389 31.24 13.54 -7.71
C GLU A 389 31.69 14.31 -8.95
N LYS A 390 31.76 15.64 -8.90
CA LYS A 390 32.39 16.40 -9.97
C LYS A 390 33.88 16.09 -9.98
N PRO A 391 34.45 15.60 -11.10
CA PRO A 391 35.89 15.40 -11.20
C PRO A 391 36.59 16.74 -10.88
N VAL A 392 37.57 16.68 -9.98
CA VAL A 392 38.51 17.82 -9.78
C VAL A 392 39.22 18.01 -11.12
N LEU A 393 38.85 19.05 -11.86
CA LEU A 393 39.48 19.46 -13.11
C LEU A 393 40.91 19.95 -12.86
#